data_b00025f4ec9fdf119d85cc965b293f1c
#
_entry.id   b00025f4ec9fdf119d85cc965b293f1c
#
_cell.length_a   1.000
_cell.length_b   1.000
_cell.length_c   1.000
_cell.angle_alpha   90.00
_cell.angle_beta   90.00
_cell.angle_gamma   90.00
#
_symmetry.space_group_name_H-M   'P 1'
#
loop_
_entity.id
_entity.type
_entity.pdbx_description
1 polymer ?
#
loop_
_entity_poly.entity_id
_entity_poly.type
_entity_poly.pdbx_seq_one_letter_code
_entity_poly.pdbx_strand_id
1 'polypeptide(L)'
;QYSYEEGADMTIDEVLRRVDFSGVRLVEITGGEPLLQGEETIALINKLLEKGYEVLVETNGSMHIQEIDERVTVILDMKTPDSGMSHKMDFSNLESIKNSDEVKFVLCSRNDYEWSKEIISRYRLEERCKVLFSPAFGLLHPRDLASWILEDRLCVRLNIQLQKYIFHPGERMV
;
A
#
# COMPACT_ATOMS: atom_id res chain seq x y z
N GLN A 1 -8.30 -12.25 -2.58
CA GLN A 1 -8.20 -13.58 -3.24
C GLN A 1 -8.44 -13.46 -4.75
N TYR A 2 -9.46 -12.71 -5.21
CA TYR A 2 -9.76 -12.50 -6.64
C TYR A 2 -8.63 -11.80 -7.42
N SER A 3 -7.83 -10.94 -6.77
CA SER A 3 -6.71 -10.25 -7.42
C SER A 3 -5.50 -11.14 -7.76
N TYR A 4 -5.54 -12.41 -7.36
CA TYR A 4 -4.55 -13.41 -7.76
C TYR A 4 -5.08 -14.41 -8.81
N GLU A 5 -6.39 -14.51 -8.97
CA GLU A 5 -7.03 -15.56 -9.75
C GLU A 5 -7.74 -15.02 -11.01
N GLU A 6 -8.07 -13.72 -11.02
CA GLU A 6 -8.77 -13.08 -12.12
C GLU A 6 -7.90 -11.97 -12.74
N GLY A 7 -7.57 -12.13 -14.01
CA GLY A 7 -6.81 -11.14 -14.76
C GLY A 7 -6.84 -11.45 -16.25
N ALA A 8 -6.45 -10.49 -17.06
CA ALA A 8 -6.19 -10.67 -18.48
C ALA A 8 -4.71 -10.40 -18.73
N ASP A 9 -4.05 -11.32 -19.42
CA ASP A 9 -2.69 -11.11 -19.87
C ASP A 9 -2.64 -9.90 -20.80
N MET A 10 -1.76 -8.97 -20.52
CA MET A 10 -1.58 -7.76 -21.29
C MET A 10 -0.09 -7.48 -21.47
N THR A 11 0.29 -7.04 -22.67
CA THR A 11 1.63 -6.50 -22.89
C THR A 11 1.77 -5.14 -22.21
N ILE A 12 2.99 -4.76 -21.87
CA ILE A 12 3.29 -3.43 -21.30
C ILE A 12 2.77 -2.32 -22.22
N ASP A 13 2.87 -2.47 -23.54
CA ASP A 13 2.40 -1.47 -24.50
C ASP A 13 0.87 -1.34 -24.52
N GLU A 14 0.12 -2.42 -24.22
CA GLU A 14 -1.33 -2.37 -24.05
C GLU A 14 -1.71 -1.65 -22.75
N VAL A 15 -0.99 -1.91 -21.65
CA VAL A 15 -1.19 -1.20 -20.39
C VAL A 15 -0.93 0.29 -20.59
N LEU A 16 0.19 0.66 -21.20
CA LEU A 16 0.54 2.06 -21.46
C LEU A 16 -0.51 2.78 -22.30
N ARG A 17 -1.06 2.13 -23.35
CA ARG A 17 -2.15 2.72 -24.16
C ARG A 17 -3.40 3.01 -23.33
N ARG A 18 -3.77 2.12 -22.39
CA ARG A 18 -4.92 2.36 -21.49
C ARG A 18 -4.64 3.50 -20.53
N VAL A 19 -3.44 3.55 -19.96
CA VAL A 19 -3.01 4.64 -19.06
C VAL A 19 -3.01 5.97 -19.81
N ASP A 20 -2.41 6.05 -20.99
CA ASP A 20 -2.41 7.25 -21.84
C ASP A 20 -3.84 7.74 -22.17
N PHE A 21 -4.76 6.80 -22.45
CA PHE A 21 -6.16 7.12 -22.76
C PHE A 21 -6.92 7.72 -21.55
N SER A 22 -6.54 7.39 -20.32
CA SER A 22 -7.17 7.94 -19.12
C SER A 22 -6.96 9.46 -18.96
N GLY A 23 -5.88 10.00 -19.51
CA GLY A 23 -5.48 11.41 -19.36
C GLY A 23 -4.98 11.79 -17.95
N VAL A 24 -4.96 10.83 -17.01
CA VAL A 24 -4.46 11.03 -15.63
C VAL A 24 -2.96 10.79 -15.60
N ARG A 25 -2.23 11.62 -14.88
CA ARG A 25 -0.75 11.54 -14.79
C ARG A 25 -0.24 10.79 -13.56
N LEU A 26 -1.12 10.39 -12.66
CA LEU A 26 -0.83 9.56 -11.50
C LEU A 26 -1.24 8.12 -11.79
N VAL A 27 -0.31 7.18 -11.62
CA VAL A 27 -0.53 5.74 -11.82
C VAL A 27 -0.14 4.99 -10.55
N GLU A 28 -1.07 4.24 -10.00
CA GLU A 28 -0.79 3.31 -8.91
C GLU A 28 -0.76 1.88 -9.45
N ILE A 29 0.36 1.20 -9.24
CA ILE A 29 0.52 -0.22 -9.56
C ILE A 29 0.23 -1.00 -8.27
N THR A 30 -0.85 -1.75 -8.30
CA THR A 30 -1.35 -2.51 -7.15
C THR A 30 -1.94 -3.84 -7.65
N GLY A 31 -2.53 -4.61 -6.74
CA GLY A 31 -3.15 -5.89 -7.07
C GLY A 31 -2.81 -6.90 -6.00
N GLY A 32 -2.72 -8.19 -6.27
CA GLY A 32 -2.33 -9.18 -5.28
C GLY A 32 -0.97 -8.87 -4.64
N GLU A 33 0.09 -8.99 -5.40
CA GLU A 33 1.44 -8.49 -5.11
C GLU A 33 2.11 -8.17 -6.45
N PRO A 34 2.24 -6.90 -6.82
CA PRO A 34 2.76 -6.53 -8.14
C PRO A 34 4.22 -6.95 -8.34
N LEU A 35 5.02 -7.01 -7.28
CA LEU A 35 6.44 -7.37 -7.38
C LEU A 35 6.67 -8.86 -7.63
N LEU A 36 5.64 -9.71 -7.53
CA LEU A 36 5.72 -11.12 -7.94
C LEU A 36 5.93 -11.29 -9.45
N GLN A 37 5.55 -10.29 -10.26
CA GLN A 37 5.78 -10.29 -11.70
C GLN A 37 7.23 -9.89 -12.06
N GLY A 38 8.05 -9.53 -11.06
CA GLY A 38 9.48 -9.32 -11.23
C GLY A 38 9.84 -8.27 -12.27
N GLU A 39 10.63 -8.70 -13.27
CA GLU A 39 11.17 -7.79 -14.31
C GLU A 39 10.09 -7.06 -15.11
N GLU A 40 8.93 -7.67 -15.33
CA GLU A 40 7.82 -7.04 -16.06
C GLU A 40 7.26 -5.83 -15.31
N THR A 41 7.09 -5.93 -14.00
CA THR A 41 6.65 -4.78 -13.19
C THR A 41 7.69 -3.67 -13.21
N ILE A 42 8.97 -3.99 -13.06
CA ILE A 42 10.05 -2.98 -13.10
C ILE A 42 10.12 -2.33 -14.50
N ALA A 43 9.97 -3.10 -15.58
CA ALA A 43 9.94 -2.55 -16.93
C ALA A 43 8.74 -1.63 -17.17
N LEU A 44 7.55 -1.96 -16.64
CA LEU A 44 6.39 -1.09 -16.70
C LEU A 44 6.62 0.22 -15.93
N ILE A 45 7.14 0.13 -14.70
CA ILE A 45 7.49 1.31 -13.87
C ILE A 45 8.42 2.24 -14.65
N ASN A 46 9.52 1.71 -15.20
CA ASN A 46 10.50 2.51 -15.92
C ASN A 46 9.88 3.22 -17.13
N LYS A 47 9.07 2.53 -17.93
CA LYS A 47 8.37 3.14 -19.07
C LYS A 47 7.39 4.23 -18.66
N LEU A 48 6.68 4.07 -17.55
CA LEU A 48 5.79 5.10 -17.02
C LEU A 48 6.56 6.34 -16.58
N LEU A 49 7.66 6.15 -15.85
CA LEU A 49 8.55 7.24 -15.42
C LEU A 49 9.16 7.99 -16.61
N GLU A 50 9.62 7.28 -17.65
CA GLU A 50 10.14 7.87 -18.89
C GLU A 50 9.10 8.72 -19.62
N LYS A 51 7.83 8.35 -19.56
CA LYS A 51 6.69 9.10 -20.11
C LYS A 51 6.24 10.27 -19.21
N GLY A 52 6.89 10.47 -18.06
CA GLY A 52 6.60 11.56 -17.13
C GLY A 52 5.36 11.34 -16.26
N TYR A 53 4.98 10.08 -16.01
CA TYR A 53 3.96 9.75 -15.02
C TYR A 53 4.53 9.82 -13.60
N GLU A 54 3.71 10.22 -12.65
CA GLU A 54 3.93 9.98 -11.23
C GLU A 54 3.49 8.55 -10.92
N VAL A 55 4.39 7.73 -10.36
CA VAL A 55 4.16 6.30 -10.16
C VAL A 55 4.17 5.96 -8.68
N LEU A 56 3.12 5.29 -8.23
CA LEU A 56 3.01 4.67 -6.92
C LEU A 56 3.02 3.15 -7.09
N VAL A 57 3.60 2.45 -6.11
CA VAL A 57 3.54 0.98 -6.03
C VAL A 57 3.04 0.59 -4.64
N GLU A 58 1.87 -0.04 -4.57
CA GLU A 58 1.38 -0.63 -3.32
C GLU A 58 1.79 -2.11 -3.29
N THR A 59 2.63 -2.48 -2.31
CA THR A 59 3.13 -3.85 -2.10
C THR A 59 2.82 -4.35 -0.70
N ASN A 60 2.60 -5.65 -0.56
CA ASN A 60 2.38 -6.29 0.74
C ASN A 60 3.69 -6.57 1.51
N GLY A 61 4.84 -6.18 0.97
CA GLY A 61 6.15 -6.29 1.60
C GLY A 61 6.72 -7.70 1.69
N SER A 62 6.18 -8.67 0.95
CA SER A 62 6.75 -10.04 0.86
C SER A 62 7.95 -10.14 -0.06
N MET A 63 8.16 -9.14 -0.92
CA MET A 63 9.27 -9.02 -1.86
C MET A 63 10.12 -7.80 -1.53
N HIS A 64 11.40 -7.82 -1.94
CA HIS A 64 12.30 -6.69 -1.74
C HIS A 64 11.87 -5.48 -2.60
N ILE A 65 11.92 -4.28 -2.00
CA ILE A 65 11.57 -3.03 -2.70
C ILE A 65 12.80 -2.28 -3.24
N GLN A 66 14.01 -2.78 -2.99
CA GLN A 66 15.27 -2.09 -3.32
C GLN A 66 15.51 -1.90 -4.82
N GLU A 67 14.88 -2.72 -5.67
CA GLU A 67 15.01 -2.63 -7.13
C GLU A 67 14.07 -1.59 -7.76
N ILE A 68 13.15 -1.02 -6.96
CA ILE A 68 12.22 0.01 -7.42
C ILE A 68 12.97 1.34 -7.56
N ASP A 69 12.79 2.02 -8.72
CA ASP A 69 13.38 3.33 -8.98
C ASP A 69 13.04 4.34 -7.86
N GLU A 70 14.02 5.15 -7.45
CA GLU A 70 13.88 6.10 -6.33
C GLU A 70 12.79 7.16 -6.54
N ARG A 71 12.39 7.43 -7.79
CA ARG A 71 11.31 8.37 -8.14
C ARG A 71 9.91 7.83 -7.85
N VAL A 72 9.77 6.53 -7.65
CA VAL A 72 8.49 5.89 -7.31
C VAL A 72 8.18 6.13 -5.84
N THR A 73 6.93 6.41 -5.52
CA THR A 73 6.44 6.35 -4.13
C THR A 73 5.99 4.93 -3.82
N VAL A 74 6.64 4.30 -2.85
CA VAL A 74 6.24 2.97 -2.36
C VAL A 74 5.24 3.12 -1.23
N ILE A 75 4.13 2.38 -1.32
CA ILE A 75 3.14 2.21 -0.26
C ILE A 75 3.32 0.79 0.27
N LEU A 76 3.99 0.66 1.42
CA LEU A 76 4.25 -0.63 2.06
C LEU A 76 3.06 -1.01 2.96
N ASP A 77 2.23 -1.96 2.52
CA ASP A 77 1.06 -2.44 3.26
C ASP A 77 1.46 -3.50 4.31
N MET A 78 1.70 -3.05 5.53
CA MET A 78 2.12 -3.88 6.66
C MET A 78 1.00 -4.80 7.12
N LYS A 79 1.26 -6.11 7.06
CA LYS A 79 0.32 -7.13 7.53
C LYS A 79 0.43 -7.30 9.03
N THR A 80 -0.63 -6.88 9.73
CA THR A 80 -0.76 -6.96 11.18
C THR A 80 -1.01 -8.39 11.68
N PRO A 81 -0.80 -8.69 12.99
CA PRO A 81 -0.99 -10.02 13.52
C PRO A 81 -2.37 -10.63 13.24
N ASP A 82 -3.45 -9.86 13.41
CA ASP A 82 -4.83 -10.35 13.22
C ASP A 82 -5.17 -10.59 11.74
N SER A 83 -4.34 -10.10 10.79
CA SER A 83 -4.45 -10.48 9.39
C SER A 83 -4.03 -11.94 9.12
N GLY A 84 -3.32 -12.57 10.06
CA GLY A 84 -2.73 -13.91 9.92
C GLY A 84 -1.58 -14.00 8.93
N MET A 85 -1.13 -12.88 8.34
CA MET A 85 -0.12 -12.83 7.26
C MET A 85 1.17 -12.12 7.67
N SER A 86 1.27 -11.63 8.89
CA SER A 86 2.44 -10.88 9.38
C SER A 86 3.77 -11.66 9.29
N HIS A 87 3.72 -12.99 9.36
CA HIS A 87 4.89 -13.86 9.25
C HIS A 87 5.49 -13.95 7.84
N LYS A 88 4.80 -13.46 6.82
CA LYS A 88 5.28 -13.45 5.42
C LYS A 88 5.97 -12.16 5.03
N MET A 89 6.01 -11.18 5.91
CA MET A 89 6.62 -9.90 5.62
C MET A 89 8.13 -9.93 5.73
N ASP A 90 8.79 -9.24 4.83
CA ASP A 90 10.21 -8.94 4.94
C ASP A 90 10.40 -7.57 5.60
N PHE A 91 10.71 -7.60 6.88
CA PHE A 91 10.94 -6.38 7.67
C PHE A 91 12.16 -5.58 7.24
N SER A 92 13.08 -6.16 6.43
CA SER A 92 14.22 -5.43 5.88
C SER A 92 13.77 -4.31 4.93
N ASN A 93 12.58 -4.41 4.35
CA ASN A 93 11.97 -3.35 3.54
C ASN A 93 11.80 -2.05 4.34
N LEU A 94 11.53 -2.12 5.64
CA LEU A 94 11.43 -0.93 6.49
C LEU A 94 12.75 -0.16 6.62
N GLU A 95 13.89 -0.81 6.41
CA GLU A 95 15.20 -0.15 6.40
C GLU A 95 15.42 0.66 5.11
N SER A 96 14.77 0.23 4.01
CA SER A 96 14.87 0.82 2.67
C SER A 96 13.83 1.92 2.39
N ILE A 97 12.88 2.17 3.30
CA ILE A 97 11.83 3.19 3.15
C ILE A 97 12.43 4.59 3.10
N LYS A 98 11.99 5.39 2.11
CA LYS A 98 12.36 6.80 1.89
C LYS A 98 11.31 7.75 2.45
N ASN A 99 11.67 9.03 2.55
CA ASN A 99 10.75 10.08 3.04
C ASN A 99 9.50 10.27 2.14
N SER A 100 9.64 10.00 0.84
CA SER A 100 8.51 10.04 -0.10
C SER A 100 7.54 8.87 0.05
N ASP A 101 7.96 7.77 0.67
CA ASP A 101 7.17 6.55 0.80
C ASP A 101 6.14 6.64 1.93
N GLU A 102 5.23 5.67 1.92
CA GLU A 102 4.19 5.54 2.92
C GLU A 102 4.20 4.10 3.50
N VAL A 103 4.04 3.99 4.82
CA VAL A 103 3.86 2.70 5.50
C VAL A 103 2.43 2.63 6.01
N LYS A 104 1.66 1.67 5.47
CA LYS A 104 0.24 1.51 5.77
C LYS A 104 0.00 0.29 6.64
N PHE A 105 -0.74 0.46 7.73
CA PHE A 105 -1.20 -0.61 8.59
C PHE A 105 -2.72 -0.72 8.47
N VAL A 106 -3.24 -1.90 8.09
CA VAL A 106 -4.67 -2.20 8.12
C VAL A 106 -4.98 -2.91 9.44
N LEU A 107 -5.72 -2.23 10.30
CA LEU A 107 -5.93 -2.61 11.70
C LEU A 107 -7.31 -3.24 11.89
N CYS A 108 -7.35 -4.43 12.45
CA CYS A 108 -8.58 -5.15 12.77
C CYS A 108 -9.02 -4.96 14.22
N SER A 109 -8.08 -4.67 15.13
CA SER A 109 -8.30 -4.65 16.58
C SER A 109 -7.38 -3.69 17.32
N ARG A 110 -7.59 -3.57 18.63
CA ARG A 110 -6.67 -2.86 19.53
C ARG A 110 -5.29 -3.55 19.60
N ASN A 111 -5.25 -4.87 19.48
CA ASN A 111 -3.99 -5.62 19.48
C ASN A 111 -3.12 -5.25 18.27
N ASP A 112 -3.72 -5.18 17.08
CA ASP A 112 -3.03 -4.69 15.87
C ASP A 112 -2.51 -3.27 16.04
N TYR A 113 -3.30 -2.41 16.67
CA TYR A 113 -2.92 -1.02 16.93
C TYR A 113 -1.68 -0.94 17.84
N GLU A 114 -1.66 -1.66 18.97
CA GLU A 114 -0.51 -1.65 19.88
C GLU A 114 0.73 -2.24 19.21
N TRP A 115 0.60 -3.34 18.49
CA TRP A 115 1.69 -3.93 17.72
C TRP A 115 2.24 -2.95 16.67
N SER A 116 1.36 -2.22 15.97
CA SER A 116 1.79 -1.23 14.98
C SER A 116 2.59 -0.09 15.61
N LYS A 117 2.21 0.36 16.82
CA LYS A 117 2.98 1.35 17.58
C LYS A 117 4.39 0.86 17.90
N GLU A 118 4.54 -0.42 18.27
CA GLU A 118 5.86 -1.01 18.54
C GLU A 118 6.74 -1.02 17.27
N ILE A 119 6.17 -1.35 16.11
CA ILE A 119 6.88 -1.33 14.83
C ILE A 119 7.28 0.11 14.46
N ILE A 120 6.35 1.06 14.54
CA ILE A 120 6.62 2.48 14.28
C ILE A 120 7.78 2.99 15.12
N SER A 121 7.77 2.71 16.42
CA SER A 121 8.82 3.13 17.36
C SER A 121 10.15 2.44 17.05
N ARG A 122 10.15 1.11 16.85
CA ARG A 122 11.36 0.32 16.57
C ARG A 122 12.10 0.80 15.33
N TYR A 123 11.39 1.13 14.25
CA TYR A 123 11.96 1.56 12.98
C TYR A 123 11.98 3.08 12.80
N ARG A 124 11.51 3.84 13.82
CA ARG A 124 11.42 5.32 13.82
C ARG A 124 10.69 5.85 12.58
N LEU A 125 9.57 5.21 12.23
CA LEU A 125 8.88 5.47 10.95
C LEU A 125 8.31 6.88 10.86
N GLU A 126 7.82 7.46 11.96
CA GLU A 126 7.28 8.83 11.98
C GLU A 126 8.31 9.91 11.59
N GLU A 127 9.61 9.62 11.76
CA GLU A 127 10.70 10.53 11.39
C GLU A 127 11.16 10.34 9.93
N ARG A 128 10.78 9.20 9.31
CA ARG A 128 11.34 8.75 8.04
C ARG A 128 10.35 8.78 6.88
N CYS A 129 9.08 8.54 7.13
CA CYS A 129 8.07 8.42 6.10
C CYS A 129 6.69 8.81 6.63
N LYS A 130 5.68 8.80 5.76
CA LYS A 130 4.29 8.94 6.21
C LYS A 130 3.77 7.59 6.69
N VAL A 131 3.13 7.58 7.87
CA VAL A 131 2.49 6.40 8.41
C VAL A 131 0.97 6.52 8.30
N LEU A 132 0.33 5.49 7.74
CA LEU A 132 -1.11 5.43 7.53
C LEU A 132 -1.73 4.34 8.40
N PHE A 133 -2.76 4.69 9.19
CA PHE A 133 -3.59 3.74 9.91
C PHE A 133 -4.94 3.63 9.24
N SER A 134 -5.29 2.43 8.77
CA SER A 134 -6.52 2.14 8.05
C SER A 134 -7.38 1.14 8.85
N PRO A 135 -8.59 1.49 9.27
CA PRO A 135 -9.44 0.53 9.95
C PRO A 135 -9.95 -0.52 8.96
N ALA A 136 -9.84 -1.80 9.29
CA ALA A 136 -10.40 -2.88 8.51
C ALA A 136 -11.93 -2.77 8.49
N PHE A 137 -12.49 -2.65 7.29
CA PHE A 137 -13.92 -2.45 7.10
C PHE A 137 -14.74 -3.60 7.71
N GLY A 138 -15.71 -3.24 8.55
CA GLY A 138 -16.58 -4.20 9.24
C GLY A 138 -15.97 -4.85 10.50
N LEU A 139 -14.68 -4.61 10.79
CA LEU A 139 -14.00 -5.15 11.98
C LEU A 139 -13.65 -4.06 12.99
N LEU A 140 -13.07 -2.94 12.54
CA LEU A 140 -12.71 -1.82 13.40
C LEU A 140 -13.45 -0.55 12.95
N HIS A 141 -14.16 0.08 13.89
CA HIS A 141 -14.86 1.32 13.56
C HIS A 141 -13.88 2.50 13.44
N PRO A 142 -13.95 3.34 12.38
CA PRO A 142 -13.01 4.45 12.17
C PRO A 142 -12.95 5.44 13.33
N ARG A 143 -14.08 5.64 14.04
CA ARG A 143 -14.15 6.50 15.21
C ARG A 143 -13.27 6.01 16.34
N ASP A 144 -13.25 4.69 16.59
CA ASP A 144 -12.47 4.11 17.68
C ASP A 144 -10.98 4.25 17.39
N LEU A 145 -10.57 3.95 16.15
CA LEU A 145 -9.20 4.16 15.71
C LEU A 145 -8.77 5.64 15.81
N ALA A 146 -9.65 6.56 15.39
CA ALA A 146 -9.36 8.00 15.52
C ALA A 146 -9.18 8.43 16.98
N SER A 147 -10.01 7.90 17.89
CA SER A 147 -9.88 8.18 19.33
C SER A 147 -8.53 7.69 19.86
N TRP A 148 -8.11 6.48 19.53
CA TRP A 148 -6.81 5.93 19.97
C TRP A 148 -5.63 6.75 19.46
N ILE A 149 -5.66 7.16 18.18
CA ILE A 149 -4.61 8.01 17.58
C ILE A 149 -4.49 9.33 18.34
N LEU A 150 -5.64 9.98 18.66
CA LEU A 150 -5.67 11.24 19.37
C LEU A 150 -5.23 11.13 20.85
N GLU A 151 -5.68 10.08 21.54
CA GLU A 151 -5.30 9.79 22.93
C GLU A 151 -3.79 9.57 23.05
N ASP A 152 -3.19 8.79 22.15
CA ASP A 152 -1.75 8.49 22.14
C ASP A 152 -0.90 9.57 21.45
N ARG A 153 -1.55 10.59 20.83
CA ARG A 153 -0.88 11.70 20.11
C ARG A 153 0.11 11.22 19.04
N LEU A 154 -0.26 10.16 18.32
CA LEU A 154 0.58 9.63 17.25
C LEU A 154 0.59 10.55 16.02
N CYS A 155 1.76 10.71 15.41
CA CYS A 155 1.93 11.45 14.16
C CYS A 155 1.64 10.55 12.95
N VAL A 156 0.42 9.98 12.90
CA VAL A 156 -0.03 9.11 11.82
C VAL A 156 -1.26 9.69 11.12
N ARG A 157 -1.50 9.30 9.87
CA ARG A 157 -2.69 9.69 9.13
C ARG A 157 -3.74 8.59 9.21
N LEU A 158 -4.96 8.95 9.63
CA LEU A 158 -6.12 8.06 9.48
C LEU A 158 -6.46 7.94 7.98
N ASN A 159 -6.43 6.71 7.45
CA ASN A 159 -6.71 6.40 6.06
C ASN A 159 -7.94 5.50 5.95
N ILE A 160 -9.07 6.04 5.50
CA ILE A 160 -10.32 5.31 5.36
C ILE A 160 -10.42 4.78 3.92
N GLN A 161 -10.85 3.53 3.76
CA GLN A 161 -11.16 2.94 2.44
C GLN A 161 -12.46 3.56 1.90
N LEU A 162 -12.37 4.78 1.37
CA LEU A 162 -13.53 5.59 0.94
C LEU A 162 -14.43 4.84 -0.06
N GLN A 163 -13.86 4.04 -0.94
CA GLN A 163 -14.60 3.25 -1.92
C GLN A 163 -15.65 2.33 -1.26
N LYS A 164 -15.39 1.82 -0.06
CA LYS A 164 -16.33 0.96 0.68
C LYS A 164 -17.49 1.72 1.32
N TYR A 165 -17.40 3.04 1.36
CA TYR A 165 -18.47 3.92 1.86
C TYR A 165 -19.24 4.60 0.72
N ILE A 166 -18.60 4.78 -0.44
CA ILE A 166 -19.18 5.46 -1.61
C ILE A 166 -19.94 4.46 -2.49
N PHE A 167 -19.38 3.27 -2.69
CA PHE A 167 -19.93 2.25 -3.57
C PHE A 167 -20.57 1.10 -2.80
N HIS A 168 -21.51 0.41 -3.45
CA HIS A 168 -22.13 -0.76 -2.83
C HIS A 168 -21.09 -1.89 -2.64
N PRO A 169 -21.10 -2.64 -1.53
CA PRO A 169 -20.10 -3.69 -1.25
C PRO A 169 -19.94 -4.77 -2.33
N GLY A 170 -20.90 -4.92 -3.23
CA GLY A 170 -20.86 -5.85 -4.36
C GLY A 170 -20.43 -5.20 -5.70
N GLU A 171 -20.24 -3.89 -5.73
CA GLU A 171 -19.78 -3.22 -6.95
C GLU A 171 -18.27 -3.39 -7.09
N ARG A 172 -17.84 -3.95 -8.22
CA ARG A 172 -16.43 -3.91 -8.64
C ARG A 172 -16.17 -2.54 -9.25
N MET A 173 -15.20 -1.82 -8.72
CA MET A 173 -14.65 -0.66 -9.42
C MET A 173 -13.81 -1.19 -10.59
N VAL A 174 -14.17 -0.77 -11.78
CA VAL A 174 -13.47 -1.10 -13.03
C VAL A 174 -12.45 -0.02 -13.29
#